data_56f91a8ca54f74f1ae46baed52a0b810
#
_entry.id   56f91a8ca54f74f1ae46baed52a0b810
#
_cell.length_a   1.000
_cell.length_b   1.000
_cell.length_c   1.000
_cell.angle_alpha   90.00
_cell.angle_beta   90.00
_cell.angle_gamma   90.00
#
_symmetry.space_group_name_H-M   'P 1'
#
loop_
_entity.id
_entity.type
_entity.pdbx_description
1 polymer ?
#
loop_
_entity_poly.entity_id
_entity_poly.type
_entity_poly.pdbx_seq_one_letter_code
_entity_poly.pdbx_strand_id
1 'polypeptide(L)'
;MAILLLIPSLAAHAQSETLSSKTAEAFGKMCVYYNDRICPMQTVAYDFTLKVYGKSAYKGLSPEQVLSGWFFHYDSWKNEPFIHIKEESIRKILGIDGEYACLTDFTSFEGYKLQHALASEDETLRRAAEKNNEKFNLVSMLCTGSLLKIYPIHEADSTVLRWYALTDRLPENLPMTIGCSSSRA
;
A
#
# COMPACT_ATOMS: atom_id res chain seq x y z
N MET A 1 17.62 52.44 -13.17
CA MET A 1 18.06 51.15 -12.64
C MET A 1 16.82 50.45 -12.08
N ALA A 2 16.31 49.46 -12.81
CA ALA A 2 15.13 48.64 -12.35
C ALA A 2 15.69 47.39 -11.68
N ILE A 3 15.45 47.23 -10.38
CA ILE A 3 15.80 46.01 -9.64
C ILE A 3 14.69 45.00 -9.87
N LEU A 4 14.99 43.98 -10.70
CA LEU A 4 14.14 42.83 -10.92
C LEU A 4 14.24 41.89 -9.71
N LEU A 5 13.25 41.93 -8.81
CA LEU A 5 13.13 40.99 -7.70
C LEU A 5 12.73 39.61 -8.26
N LEU A 6 13.69 38.70 -8.38
CA LEU A 6 13.45 37.27 -8.60
C LEU A 6 12.83 36.70 -7.32
N ILE A 7 11.53 36.53 -7.31
CA ILE A 7 10.83 35.75 -6.28
C ILE A 7 11.02 34.27 -6.63
N PRO A 8 11.76 33.46 -5.82
CA PRO A 8 11.80 32.03 -6.03
C PRO A 8 10.38 31.48 -5.78
N SER A 9 9.73 30.96 -6.81
CA SER A 9 8.48 30.22 -6.64
C SER A 9 8.81 28.96 -5.84
N LEU A 10 8.50 28.96 -4.55
CA LEU A 10 8.43 27.74 -3.75
C LEU A 10 7.27 26.92 -4.33
N ALA A 11 7.61 25.96 -5.21
CA ALA A 11 6.69 24.90 -5.56
C ALA A 11 6.42 24.11 -4.26
N ALA A 12 5.36 24.44 -3.56
CA ALA A 12 4.85 23.63 -2.47
C ALA A 12 4.46 22.27 -3.10
N HIS A 13 5.35 21.28 -3.01
CA HIS A 13 4.99 19.90 -3.28
C HIS A 13 3.92 19.56 -2.24
N ALA A 14 2.68 19.44 -2.68
CA ALA A 14 1.62 18.94 -1.83
C ALA A 14 2.07 17.55 -1.35
N GLN A 15 2.36 17.44 -0.06
CA GLN A 15 2.76 16.17 0.54
C GLN A 15 1.56 15.23 0.45
N SER A 16 1.78 14.00 -0.02
CA SER A 16 0.71 13.01 -0.12
C SER A 16 0.05 12.79 1.24
N GLU A 17 -1.27 12.76 1.27
CA GLU A 17 -2.06 12.65 2.50
C GLU A 17 -1.78 11.35 3.25
N THR A 18 -1.62 11.46 4.57
CA THR A 18 -1.40 10.34 5.48
C THR A 18 -2.04 10.63 6.83
N LEU A 19 -2.13 9.63 7.69
CA LEU A 19 -2.42 9.86 9.10
C LEU A 19 -1.33 10.70 9.76
N SER A 20 -1.69 11.49 10.77
CA SER A 20 -0.70 12.20 11.59
C SER A 20 0.27 11.18 12.23
N SER A 21 1.50 11.58 12.54
CA SER A 21 2.50 10.67 13.15
C SER A 21 1.95 9.94 14.38
N LYS A 22 1.26 10.65 15.28
CA LYS A 22 0.64 10.07 16.50
C LYS A 22 -0.46 9.05 16.15
N THR A 23 -1.30 9.34 15.16
CA THR A 23 -2.38 8.45 14.73
C THR A 23 -1.83 7.25 14.00
N ALA A 24 -0.80 7.43 13.17
CA ALA A 24 -0.11 6.36 12.46
C ALA A 24 0.59 5.40 13.42
N GLU A 25 1.20 5.91 14.50
CA GLU A 25 1.75 5.06 15.56
C GLU A 25 0.67 4.22 16.25
N ALA A 26 -0.50 4.79 16.54
CA ALA A 26 -1.62 4.03 17.10
C ALA A 26 -2.16 2.98 16.11
N PHE A 27 -2.28 3.33 14.83
CA PHE A 27 -2.64 2.41 13.75
C PHE A 27 -1.62 1.26 13.64
N GLY A 28 -0.32 1.55 13.77
CA GLY A 28 0.75 0.55 13.76
C GLY A 28 0.67 -0.49 14.88
N LYS A 29 0.00 -0.18 16.01
CA LYS A 29 -0.20 -1.10 17.13
C LYS A 29 -1.39 -2.05 16.96
N MET A 30 -2.25 -1.83 15.97
CA MET A 30 -3.36 -2.72 15.67
C MET A 30 -2.86 -4.10 15.25
N CYS A 31 -3.56 -5.15 15.69
CA CYS A 31 -3.23 -6.51 15.28
C CYS A 31 -3.77 -6.81 13.88
N VAL A 32 -2.99 -7.53 13.09
CA VAL A 32 -3.35 -8.02 11.76
C VAL A 32 -2.85 -9.46 11.60
N TYR A 33 -3.59 -10.27 10.85
CA TYR A 33 -3.14 -11.61 10.46
C TYR A 33 -2.34 -11.51 9.16
N TYR A 34 -1.05 -11.80 9.25
CA TYR A 34 -0.10 -11.68 8.15
C TYR A 34 0.97 -12.76 8.23
N ASN A 35 1.27 -13.43 7.11
CA ASN A 35 2.24 -14.53 7.05
C ASN A 35 1.99 -15.60 8.12
N ASP A 36 0.74 -16.09 8.20
CA ASP A 36 0.26 -17.15 9.11
C ASP A 36 0.48 -16.87 10.60
N ARG A 37 0.56 -15.59 10.97
CA ARG A 37 0.70 -15.15 12.36
C ARG A 37 -0.06 -13.85 12.62
N ILE A 38 -0.40 -13.64 13.88
CA ILE A 38 -0.89 -12.35 14.36
C ILE A 38 0.33 -11.47 14.68
N CYS A 39 0.39 -10.29 14.07
CA CYS A 39 1.46 -9.33 14.32
C CYS A 39 0.93 -7.90 14.36
N PRO A 40 1.69 -6.93 14.90
CA PRO A 40 1.32 -5.53 14.80
C PRO A 40 1.34 -5.04 13.35
N MET A 41 0.44 -4.12 13.00
CA MET A 41 0.35 -3.48 11.69
C MET A 41 1.67 -2.82 11.27
N GLN A 42 2.45 -2.30 12.22
CA GLN A 42 3.79 -1.74 11.95
C GLN A 42 4.74 -2.73 11.26
N THR A 43 4.62 -4.05 11.54
CA THR A 43 5.41 -5.07 10.85
C THR A 43 5.06 -5.12 9.37
N VAL A 44 3.77 -5.13 9.05
CA VAL A 44 3.28 -5.10 7.67
C VAL A 44 3.66 -3.79 6.98
N ALA A 45 3.53 -2.67 7.67
CA ALA A 45 3.89 -1.36 7.16
C ALA A 45 5.37 -1.30 6.77
N TYR A 46 6.25 -1.81 7.63
CA TYR A 46 7.69 -1.88 7.36
C TYR A 46 7.98 -2.79 6.15
N ASP A 47 7.46 -4.02 6.14
CA ASP A 47 7.72 -5.00 5.09
C ASP A 47 7.23 -4.50 3.72
N PHE A 48 6.04 -3.89 3.68
CA PHE A 48 5.45 -3.39 2.43
C PHE A 48 6.16 -2.14 1.92
N THR A 49 6.48 -1.19 2.80
CA THR A 49 7.22 0.00 2.39
C THR A 49 8.60 -0.39 1.85
N LEU A 50 9.30 -1.32 2.51
CA LEU A 50 10.58 -1.82 2.04
C LEU A 50 10.46 -2.57 0.70
N LYS A 51 9.43 -3.41 0.53
CA LYS A 51 9.20 -4.18 -0.70
C LYS A 51 8.85 -3.29 -1.88
N VAL A 52 7.98 -2.31 -1.70
CA VAL A 52 7.46 -1.46 -2.77
C VAL A 52 8.41 -0.32 -3.09
N TYR A 53 8.83 0.43 -2.09
CA TYR A 53 9.66 1.63 -2.25
C TYR A 53 11.17 1.31 -2.22
N GLY A 54 11.58 0.21 -1.58
CA GLY A 54 12.98 -0.19 -1.43
C GLY A 54 13.69 0.44 -0.23
N LYS A 55 13.00 1.25 0.56
CA LYS A 55 13.48 1.85 1.81
C LYS A 55 12.36 1.81 2.86
N SER A 56 12.73 1.87 4.14
CA SER A 56 11.77 1.83 5.25
C SER A 56 11.05 3.16 5.53
N ALA A 57 11.47 4.26 4.90
CA ALA A 57 10.86 5.58 5.07
C ALA A 57 10.71 6.26 3.70
N TYR A 58 9.62 6.99 3.49
CA TYR A 58 9.31 7.69 2.25
C TYR A 58 9.21 9.20 2.52
N LYS A 59 10.13 10.01 1.95
CA LYS A 59 10.10 11.49 2.06
C LYS A 59 9.88 11.99 3.50
N GLY A 60 10.49 11.33 4.50
CA GLY A 60 10.34 11.68 5.92
C GLY A 60 9.10 11.08 6.61
N LEU A 61 8.25 10.36 5.90
CA LEU A 61 7.12 9.62 6.45
C LEU A 61 7.57 8.27 7.02
N SER A 62 7.00 7.89 8.17
CA SER A 62 7.21 6.55 8.75
C SER A 62 6.51 5.48 7.91
N PRO A 63 6.89 4.18 8.04
CA PRO A 63 6.21 3.09 7.34
C PRO A 63 4.70 3.06 7.59
N GLU A 64 4.27 3.35 8.83
CA GLU A 64 2.86 3.37 9.21
C GLU A 64 2.10 4.52 8.53
N GLN A 65 2.76 5.67 8.38
CA GLN A 65 2.21 6.79 7.62
C GLN A 65 2.08 6.44 6.14
N VAL A 66 3.10 5.81 5.55
CA VAL A 66 3.07 5.36 4.16
C VAL A 66 1.95 4.35 3.93
N LEU A 67 1.87 3.31 4.78
CA LEU A 67 0.81 2.30 4.71
C LEU A 67 -0.58 2.94 4.84
N SER A 68 -0.75 3.89 5.76
CA SER A 68 -2.01 4.60 5.94
C SER A 68 -2.39 5.45 4.73
N GLY A 69 -1.39 6.05 4.07
CA GLY A 69 -1.57 6.77 2.82
C GLY A 69 -2.13 5.88 1.73
N TRP A 70 -1.50 4.73 1.49
CA TRP A 70 -1.97 3.76 0.49
C TRP A 70 -3.35 3.18 0.82
N PHE A 71 -3.67 3.01 2.10
CA PHE A 71 -4.92 2.38 2.53
C PHE A 71 -6.11 3.34 2.56
N PHE A 72 -5.91 4.61 2.96
CA PHE A 72 -7.01 5.56 3.17
C PHE A 72 -7.05 6.70 2.15
N HIS A 73 -5.95 7.01 1.45
CA HIS A 73 -5.80 8.21 0.64
C HIS A 73 -5.36 7.90 -0.79
N TYR A 74 -6.05 6.93 -1.44
CA TYR A 74 -5.73 6.48 -2.80
C TYR A 74 -5.55 7.63 -3.78
N ASP A 75 -6.46 8.62 -3.78
CA ASP A 75 -6.45 9.71 -4.76
C ASP A 75 -5.21 10.60 -4.66
N SER A 76 -4.64 10.79 -3.48
CA SER A 76 -3.41 11.55 -3.30
C SER A 76 -2.16 10.73 -3.62
N TRP A 77 -2.24 9.38 -3.57
CA TRP A 77 -1.11 8.50 -3.78
C TRP A 77 -1.03 7.88 -5.17
N LYS A 78 -2.13 7.78 -5.92
CA LYS A 78 -2.16 7.10 -7.23
C LYS A 78 -1.19 7.67 -8.27
N ASN A 79 -0.89 8.97 -8.19
CA ASN A 79 0.04 9.69 -9.07
C ASN A 79 1.40 9.98 -8.41
N GLU A 80 1.62 9.53 -7.18
CA GLU A 80 2.87 9.70 -6.47
C GLU A 80 3.87 8.61 -6.91
N PRO A 81 5.13 8.95 -7.27
CA PRO A 81 6.13 7.98 -7.71
C PRO A 81 6.80 7.30 -6.51
N PHE A 82 6.29 6.16 -6.09
CA PHE A 82 6.80 5.41 -4.93
C PHE A 82 7.10 3.94 -5.21
N ILE A 83 6.70 3.39 -6.36
CA ILE A 83 6.97 1.98 -6.70
C ILE A 83 8.34 1.89 -7.37
N HIS A 84 9.31 1.32 -6.67
CA HIS A 84 10.69 1.21 -7.15
C HIS A 84 10.84 0.17 -8.26
N ILE A 85 11.23 0.59 -9.46
CA ILE A 85 11.42 -0.22 -10.67
C ILE A 85 12.92 -0.26 -11.01
N LYS A 86 13.59 -1.36 -10.66
CA LYS A 86 15.03 -1.53 -10.92
C LYS A 86 15.33 -1.86 -12.37
N GLU A 87 14.46 -2.64 -12.99
CA GLU A 87 14.65 -3.23 -14.31
C GLU A 87 14.36 -2.19 -15.42
N GLU A 88 15.36 -1.87 -16.23
CA GLU A 88 15.25 -0.88 -17.33
C GLU A 88 14.20 -1.27 -18.37
N SER A 89 14.08 -2.58 -18.67
CA SER A 89 13.07 -3.10 -19.59
C SER A 89 11.64 -2.76 -19.11
N ILE A 90 11.38 -2.86 -17.81
CA ILE A 90 10.08 -2.53 -17.23
C ILE A 90 9.84 -1.02 -17.22
N ARG A 91 10.87 -0.20 -16.92
CA ARG A 91 10.75 1.26 -17.01
C ARG A 91 10.37 1.72 -18.42
N LYS A 92 10.97 1.11 -19.46
CA LYS A 92 10.61 1.38 -20.86
C LYS A 92 9.15 1.02 -21.18
N ILE A 93 8.68 -0.14 -20.71
CA ILE A 93 7.28 -0.57 -20.91
C ILE A 93 6.32 0.38 -20.20
N LEU A 94 6.62 0.81 -18.97
CA LEU A 94 5.81 1.75 -18.21
C LEU A 94 5.87 3.17 -18.79
N GLY A 95 6.93 3.51 -19.53
CA GLY A 95 7.16 4.85 -20.10
C GLY A 95 7.64 5.85 -19.05
N ILE A 96 8.45 5.40 -18.09
CA ILE A 96 9.02 6.25 -17.04
C ILE A 96 10.52 6.46 -17.23
N ASP A 97 10.99 7.69 -16.99
CA ASP A 97 12.41 8.04 -17.11
C ASP A 97 13.19 7.74 -15.81
N GLY A 98 12.51 7.78 -14.67
CA GLY A 98 13.11 7.56 -13.35
C GLY A 98 13.00 6.10 -12.87
N GLU A 99 13.53 5.85 -11.66
CA GLU A 99 13.47 4.53 -11.02
C GLU A 99 12.16 4.28 -10.25
N TYR A 100 11.26 5.25 -10.18
CA TYR A 100 10.01 5.14 -9.42
C TYR A 100 8.81 5.37 -10.32
N ALA A 101 7.85 4.48 -10.24
CA ALA A 101 6.57 4.55 -10.93
C ALA A 101 5.45 4.96 -9.98
N CYS A 102 4.42 5.58 -10.55
CA CYS A 102 3.12 5.77 -9.92
C CYS A 102 2.23 4.55 -10.17
N LEU A 103 1.12 4.41 -9.44
CA LEU A 103 0.11 3.38 -9.74
C LEU A 103 -0.49 3.57 -11.15
N THR A 104 -0.72 4.82 -11.54
CA THR A 104 -1.28 5.17 -12.86
C THR A 104 -0.34 4.85 -14.03
N ASP A 105 0.98 4.72 -13.81
CA ASP A 105 1.92 4.35 -14.86
C ASP A 105 1.74 2.92 -15.34
N PHE A 106 1.16 2.03 -14.51
CA PHE A 106 0.92 0.63 -14.88
C PHE A 106 -0.29 0.42 -15.79
N THR A 107 -1.11 1.45 -15.96
CA THR A 107 -2.32 1.39 -16.79
C THR A 107 -2.27 2.42 -17.91
N SER A 108 -2.94 2.10 -19.02
CA SER A 108 -3.13 3.00 -20.14
C SER A 108 -4.56 2.85 -20.68
N PHE A 109 -4.90 3.63 -21.68
CA PHE A 109 -6.14 3.47 -22.44
C PHE A 109 -6.30 2.04 -23.01
N GLU A 110 -5.20 1.38 -23.37
CA GLU A 110 -5.17 0.02 -23.92
C GLU A 110 -5.25 -1.08 -22.84
N GLY A 111 -5.15 -0.71 -21.55
CA GLY A 111 -5.22 -1.63 -20.42
C GLY A 111 -3.94 -1.68 -19.58
N TYR A 112 -3.67 -2.85 -19.02
CA TYR A 112 -2.53 -3.08 -18.12
C TYR A 112 -1.23 -3.26 -18.90
N LYS A 113 -0.27 -2.35 -18.73
CA LYS A 113 0.94 -2.28 -19.55
C LYS A 113 1.88 -3.48 -19.43
N LEU A 114 1.91 -4.16 -18.28
CA LEU A 114 2.76 -5.35 -18.10
C LEU A 114 2.16 -6.65 -18.65
N GLN A 115 0.95 -6.63 -19.19
CA GLN A 115 0.24 -7.84 -19.65
C GLN A 115 1.07 -8.68 -20.64
N HIS A 116 1.66 -8.05 -21.66
CA HIS A 116 2.47 -8.74 -22.65
C HIS A 116 3.81 -9.23 -22.09
N ALA A 117 4.43 -8.46 -21.20
CA ALA A 117 5.68 -8.86 -20.55
C ALA A 117 5.50 -10.04 -19.62
N LEU A 118 4.35 -10.14 -18.93
CA LEU A 118 3.98 -11.29 -18.09
C LEU A 118 3.74 -12.58 -18.91
N ALA A 119 3.33 -12.46 -20.16
CA ALA A 119 3.12 -13.58 -21.09
C ALA A 119 4.34 -13.85 -22.00
N SER A 120 5.46 -13.18 -21.78
CA SER A 120 6.66 -13.27 -22.63
C SER A 120 7.33 -14.64 -22.51
N GLU A 121 7.82 -15.15 -23.64
CA GLU A 121 8.70 -16.33 -23.69
C GLU A 121 10.11 -16.03 -23.16
N ASP A 122 10.54 -14.77 -23.21
CA ASP A 122 11.78 -14.31 -22.56
C ASP A 122 11.62 -14.38 -21.05
N GLU A 123 12.26 -15.38 -20.46
CA GLU A 123 12.20 -15.63 -19.00
C GLU A 123 12.71 -14.44 -18.19
N THR A 124 13.71 -13.72 -18.68
CA THR A 124 14.28 -12.54 -17.98
C THR A 124 13.26 -11.42 -17.91
N LEU A 125 12.61 -11.13 -19.03
CA LEU A 125 11.56 -10.11 -19.10
C LEU A 125 10.34 -10.53 -18.26
N ARG A 126 9.90 -11.79 -18.36
CA ARG A 126 8.77 -12.31 -17.59
C ARG A 126 9.00 -12.19 -16.09
N ARG A 127 10.16 -12.64 -15.58
CA ARG A 127 10.52 -12.52 -14.15
C ARG A 127 10.58 -11.06 -13.68
N ALA A 128 11.10 -10.17 -14.51
CA ALA A 128 11.11 -8.73 -14.22
C ALA A 128 9.69 -8.18 -14.12
N ALA A 129 8.81 -8.58 -15.04
CA ALA A 129 7.40 -8.18 -15.03
C ALA A 129 6.66 -8.74 -13.80
N GLU A 130 6.82 -10.02 -13.48
CA GLU A 130 6.22 -10.68 -12.30
C GLU A 130 6.58 -9.96 -11.00
N LYS A 131 7.86 -9.65 -10.80
CA LYS A 131 8.34 -8.96 -9.61
C LYS A 131 7.73 -7.55 -9.43
N ASN A 132 7.58 -6.80 -10.51
CA ASN A 132 6.99 -5.46 -10.45
C ASN A 132 5.46 -5.50 -10.42
N ASN A 133 4.84 -6.48 -11.08
CA ASN A 133 3.42 -6.78 -10.94
C ASN A 133 3.03 -7.14 -9.50
N GLU A 134 3.87 -7.88 -8.78
CA GLU A 134 3.65 -8.19 -7.37
C GLU A 134 3.58 -6.92 -6.50
N LYS A 135 4.46 -5.94 -6.74
CA LYS A 135 4.42 -4.65 -6.03
C LYS A 135 3.14 -3.86 -6.34
N PHE A 136 2.78 -3.79 -7.61
CA PHE A 136 1.55 -3.13 -8.05
C PHE A 136 0.31 -3.78 -7.42
N ASN A 137 0.21 -5.11 -7.49
CA ASN A 137 -0.91 -5.84 -6.91
C ASN A 137 -1.01 -5.65 -5.40
N LEU A 138 0.13 -5.68 -4.68
CA LEU A 138 0.16 -5.45 -3.25
C LEU A 138 -0.46 -4.10 -2.88
N VAL A 139 -0.07 -3.02 -3.55
CA VAL A 139 -0.62 -1.69 -3.28
C VAL A 139 -2.09 -1.60 -3.72
N SER A 140 -2.44 -2.17 -4.86
CA SER A 140 -3.83 -2.20 -5.36
C SER A 140 -4.76 -2.94 -4.40
N MET A 141 -4.33 -4.09 -3.86
CA MET A 141 -5.09 -4.84 -2.86
C MET A 141 -5.19 -4.10 -1.51
N LEU A 142 -4.18 -3.30 -1.14
CA LEU A 142 -4.27 -2.40 0.00
C LEU A 142 -5.33 -1.32 -0.23
N CYS A 143 -5.27 -0.62 -1.35
CA CYS A 143 -6.21 0.45 -1.69
C CYS A 143 -7.66 -0.05 -1.74
N THR A 144 -7.89 -1.31 -2.16
CA THR A 144 -9.24 -1.90 -2.20
C THR A 144 -9.68 -2.49 -0.86
N GLY A 145 -8.78 -2.56 0.14
CA GLY A 145 -9.08 -3.16 1.45
C GLY A 145 -9.13 -4.69 1.46
N SER A 146 -8.66 -5.36 0.39
CA SER A 146 -8.72 -6.83 0.27
C SER A 146 -7.53 -7.57 0.88
N LEU A 147 -6.46 -6.83 1.24
CA LEU A 147 -5.21 -7.45 1.68
C LEU A 147 -5.11 -7.64 3.20
N LEU A 148 -5.52 -6.62 3.97
CA LEU A 148 -5.32 -6.61 5.42
C LEU A 148 -6.44 -7.34 6.15
N LYS A 149 -6.11 -8.49 6.71
CA LYS A 149 -7.03 -9.28 7.54
C LYS A 149 -7.00 -8.74 8.97
N ILE A 150 -7.89 -7.82 9.28
CA ILE A 150 -7.94 -7.06 10.55
C ILE A 150 -9.14 -7.38 11.43
N TYR A 151 -10.10 -8.16 10.92
CA TYR A 151 -11.31 -8.53 11.66
C TYR A 151 -11.21 -9.96 12.15
N PRO A 152 -10.90 -10.19 13.46
CA PRO A 152 -10.96 -11.52 14.06
C PRO A 152 -12.40 -11.88 14.41
N ILE A 153 -12.88 -13.02 13.95
CA ILE A 153 -14.23 -13.54 14.23
C ILE A 153 -14.11 -14.98 14.72
N HIS A 154 -14.76 -15.29 15.85
CA HIS A 154 -14.96 -16.67 16.28
C HIS A 154 -16.05 -17.30 15.44
N GLU A 155 -15.78 -18.45 14.84
CA GLU A 155 -16.83 -19.24 14.23
C GLU A 155 -17.78 -19.79 15.30
N ALA A 156 -19.07 -19.81 15.00
CA ALA A 156 -20.07 -20.38 15.91
C ALA A 156 -19.70 -21.84 16.25
N ASP A 157 -19.75 -22.19 17.53
CA ASP A 157 -19.39 -23.50 18.07
C ASP A 157 -17.95 -23.99 17.85
N SER A 158 -17.02 -23.07 17.55
CA SER A 158 -15.61 -23.39 17.28
C SER A 158 -14.68 -22.53 18.14
N THR A 159 -13.56 -23.14 18.54
CA THR A 159 -12.43 -22.40 19.15
C THR A 159 -11.56 -21.70 18.10
N VAL A 160 -11.92 -21.83 16.82
CA VAL A 160 -11.14 -21.28 15.70
C VAL A 160 -11.44 -19.80 15.54
N LEU A 161 -10.39 -19.00 15.56
CA LEU A 161 -10.43 -17.57 15.24
C LEU A 161 -10.05 -17.38 13.79
N ARG A 162 -10.99 -16.90 12.98
CA ARG A 162 -10.75 -16.58 11.57
C ARG A 162 -10.60 -15.06 11.37
N TRP A 163 -9.66 -14.67 10.55
CA TRP A 163 -9.37 -13.27 10.25
C TRP A 163 -9.88 -12.89 8.86
N TYR A 164 -10.56 -11.76 8.77
CA TYR A 164 -11.20 -11.25 7.55
C TYR A 164 -10.63 -9.90 7.15
N ALA A 165 -10.54 -9.66 5.83
CA ALA A 165 -10.27 -8.36 5.26
C ALA A 165 -11.57 -7.53 5.12
N LEU A 166 -11.45 -6.24 4.77
CA LEU A 166 -12.61 -5.35 4.60
C LEU A 166 -13.59 -5.82 3.51
N THR A 167 -13.07 -6.48 2.48
CA THR A 167 -13.85 -6.93 1.32
C THR A 167 -14.31 -8.38 1.41
N ASP A 168 -13.89 -9.10 2.45
CA ASP A 168 -14.32 -10.48 2.63
C ASP A 168 -15.81 -10.54 3.00
N ARG A 169 -16.49 -11.57 2.50
CA ARG A 169 -17.86 -11.85 2.93
C ARG A 169 -17.84 -12.37 4.36
N LEU A 170 -18.42 -11.62 5.28
CA LEU A 170 -18.53 -12.01 6.67
C LEU A 170 -19.59 -13.10 6.86
N PRO A 171 -19.44 -13.98 7.88
CA PRO A 171 -20.46 -14.97 8.23
C PRO A 171 -21.80 -14.30 8.54
N GLU A 172 -22.92 -14.92 8.13
CA GLU A 172 -24.28 -14.36 8.34
C GLU A 172 -24.69 -14.32 9.83
N ASN A 173 -24.08 -15.16 10.67
CA ASN A 173 -24.39 -15.30 12.09
C ASN A 173 -23.34 -14.60 12.98
N LEU A 174 -22.95 -13.38 12.63
CA LEU A 174 -22.09 -12.58 13.53
C LEU A 174 -22.85 -12.28 14.82
N PRO A 175 -22.32 -12.65 16.02
CA PRO A 175 -22.87 -12.13 17.25
C PRO A 175 -22.69 -10.61 17.25
N MET A 176 -23.79 -9.87 17.19
CA MET A 176 -23.84 -8.39 17.24
C MET A 176 -23.43 -7.88 18.63
N THR A 177 -22.29 -8.33 19.12
CA THR A 177 -21.73 -7.87 20.39
C THR A 177 -20.32 -7.35 20.15
N ILE A 178 -20.23 -6.14 19.57
CA ILE A 178 -19.09 -5.27 19.85
C ILE A 178 -19.35 -4.70 21.24
N GLY A 179 -19.30 -5.56 22.24
CA GLY A 179 -19.33 -5.17 23.63
C GLY A 179 -17.98 -4.61 24.01
N CYS A 180 -17.84 -3.30 23.96
CA CYS A 180 -16.83 -2.60 24.74
C CYS A 180 -17.19 -2.79 26.21
N SER A 181 -16.79 -3.92 26.82
CA SER A 181 -16.89 -4.08 28.28
C SER A 181 -15.85 -3.14 28.90
N SER A 182 -16.29 -1.93 29.23
CA SER A 182 -15.58 -1.10 30.19
C SER A 182 -15.74 -1.78 31.56
N SER A 183 -14.81 -2.67 31.94
CA SER A 183 -14.64 -3.05 33.32
C SER A 183 -14.08 -1.85 34.07
N ARG A 184 -15.00 -1.11 34.70
CA ARG A 184 -14.65 -0.27 35.85
C ARG A 184 -14.39 -1.22 37.05
N ALA A 185 -13.21 -1.13 37.59
CA ALA A 185 -12.89 -1.41 38.96
C ALA A 185 -11.82 -0.40 39.38
#